data_dab20ff091e9a69e4f6186365f5c2cdd
#
_entry.id   dab20ff091e9a69e4f6186365f5c2cdd
#
_cell.length_a   1.000
_cell.length_b   1.000
_cell.length_c   1.000
_cell.angle_alpha   90.00
_cell.angle_beta   90.00
_cell.angle_gamma   90.00
#
_symmetry.space_group_name_H-M   'P 1'
#
loop_
_entity.id
_entity.type
_entity.pdbx_description
1 polymer ?
#
loop_
_entity_poly.entity_id
_entity_poly.type
_entity_poly.pdbx_seq_one_letter_code
_entity_poly.pdbx_strand_id
1 'polypeptide(L)'
;MNNFSEKIIDYKQYIVDSKLRYFKPHATKIEKSFAEEISYSLNQNSKFINPKFFYDRKGSDLFESITSLPEYYPTRTEISILKKLKQDLPSYLDENMNLVELGSGASVKTRLILDIFTKLQVKTEYFPIDISEILTESSEQLLKDYDTLHITGIIDTYEGGLEFLKTYDNKKNLILFLGSSFGNFTPDDGKLFLEKIFSTMNSDDLFLIGLDLVKDKNILESAYDDSQGVTAKFNLNVLSRINDELDADFDLDNFSHHSIYNESDQRIEMNLKSLVSQSVIIAKSNLSLNFNENELIHTEYSHKYHVSQIK
;
A
#
# COMPACT_ATOMS: atom_id res chain seq x y z
N MET A 1 -19.02 13.04 32.47
CA MET A 1 -18.28 11.79 32.67
C MET A 1 -18.68 10.88 31.51
N ASN A 2 -17.97 10.96 30.41
CA ASN A 2 -18.20 10.07 29.25
C ASN A 2 -17.20 8.92 29.36
N ASN A 3 -17.71 7.76 29.70
CA ASN A 3 -16.98 6.51 29.62
C ASN A 3 -16.71 6.19 28.14
N PHE A 4 -15.54 6.59 27.64
CA PHE A 4 -14.93 5.91 26.51
C PHE A 4 -14.41 4.58 27.06
N SER A 5 -15.18 3.51 26.91
CA SER A 5 -14.63 2.17 26.99
C SER A 5 -13.65 2.02 25.84
N GLU A 6 -12.35 2.09 26.13
CA GLU A 6 -11.30 1.65 25.20
C GLU A 6 -11.66 0.21 24.80
N LYS A 7 -12.11 0.02 23.58
CA LYS A 7 -12.24 -1.31 23.00
C LYS A 7 -10.81 -1.82 22.83
N ILE A 8 -10.37 -2.66 23.76
CA ILE A 8 -9.18 -3.49 23.56
C ILE A 8 -9.43 -4.28 22.28
N ILE A 9 -8.68 -3.99 21.23
CA ILE A 9 -8.76 -4.76 19.99
C ILE A 9 -8.17 -6.13 20.34
N ASP A 10 -9.01 -7.17 20.29
CA ASP A 10 -8.61 -8.53 20.60
C ASP A 10 -7.90 -9.11 19.36
N TYR A 11 -6.60 -9.38 19.48
CA TYR A 11 -5.78 -9.98 18.43
C TYR A 11 -5.43 -11.42 18.74
N LYS A 12 -5.56 -12.28 17.75
CA LYS A 12 -5.05 -13.63 17.81
C LYS A 12 -3.58 -13.65 17.43
N GLN A 13 -2.76 -14.22 18.29
CA GLN A 13 -1.33 -14.40 18.07
C GLN A 13 -1.04 -15.72 17.38
N TYR A 14 -0.15 -15.69 16.40
CA TYR A 14 0.43 -16.84 15.71
C TYR A 14 1.95 -16.82 15.89
N ILE A 15 2.49 -17.78 16.61
CA ILE A 15 3.94 -17.90 16.86
C ILE A 15 4.50 -18.89 15.83
N VAL A 16 5.48 -18.44 15.04
CA VAL A 16 6.23 -19.31 14.12
C VAL A 16 7.46 -19.87 14.86
N ASP A 17 8.27 -18.97 15.45
CA ASP A 17 9.44 -19.33 16.28
C ASP A 17 9.77 -18.23 17.30
N SER A 18 10.98 -18.24 17.83
CA SER A 18 11.44 -17.25 18.82
C SER A 18 11.65 -15.84 18.24
N LYS A 19 11.78 -15.70 16.90
CA LYS A 19 12.06 -14.43 16.21
C LYS A 19 10.89 -13.94 15.36
N LEU A 20 9.88 -14.79 15.08
CA LEU A 20 8.79 -14.51 14.18
C LEU A 20 7.43 -14.82 14.80
N ARG A 21 6.57 -13.83 14.82
CA ARG A 21 5.17 -13.97 15.23
C ARG A 21 4.30 -13.03 14.41
N TYR A 22 3.01 -13.36 14.34
CA TYR A 22 2.00 -12.55 13.67
C TYR A 22 0.81 -12.30 14.58
N PHE A 23 0.17 -11.18 14.38
CA PHE A 23 -1.08 -10.81 15.01
C PHE A 23 -2.14 -10.52 13.95
N LYS A 24 -3.35 -11.03 14.17
CA LYS A 24 -4.54 -10.72 13.36
C LYS A 24 -5.68 -10.37 14.30
N PRO A 25 -6.52 -9.37 14.03
CA PRO A 25 -7.69 -9.10 14.85
C PRO A 25 -8.64 -10.30 14.86
N HIS A 26 -9.22 -10.64 16.03
CA HIS A 26 -10.20 -11.74 16.17
C HIS A 26 -11.50 -11.46 15.40
N ALA A 27 -11.93 -10.22 15.37
CA ALA A 27 -13.02 -9.76 14.53
C ALA A 27 -12.46 -8.58 13.72
N THR A 28 -12.32 -8.77 12.41
CA THR A 28 -12.25 -7.61 11.53
C THR A 28 -13.47 -6.74 11.84
N LYS A 29 -13.28 -5.45 12.16
CA LYS A 29 -14.36 -4.46 11.96
C LYS A 29 -15.00 -4.88 10.65
N ILE A 30 -16.34 -4.96 10.60
CA ILE A 30 -17.09 -5.43 9.44
C ILE A 30 -16.57 -4.64 8.22
N GLU A 31 -15.41 -5.09 7.69
CA GLU A 31 -14.96 -4.64 6.40
C GLU A 31 -15.91 -5.32 5.42
N LYS A 32 -16.42 -4.52 4.49
CA LYS A 32 -17.18 -5.08 3.39
C LYS A 32 -16.33 -6.15 2.73
N SER A 33 -16.92 -7.30 2.41
CA SER A 33 -16.23 -8.34 1.64
C SER A 33 -15.80 -7.78 0.27
N PHE A 34 -14.85 -8.45 -0.38
CA PHE A 34 -14.45 -8.08 -1.75
C PHE A 34 -15.67 -7.94 -2.67
N ALA A 35 -16.62 -8.89 -2.59
CA ALA A 35 -17.85 -8.84 -3.37
C ALA A 35 -18.70 -7.59 -3.08
N GLU A 36 -18.85 -7.21 -1.80
CA GLU A 36 -19.62 -6.02 -1.42
C GLU A 36 -18.96 -4.72 -1.82
N GLU A 37 -17.63 -4.62 -1.71
CA GLU A 37 -16.89 -3.43 -2.15
C GLU A 37 -16.95 -3.26 -3.68
N ILE A 38 -16.70 -4.33 -4.44
CA ILE A 38 -16.79 -4.32 -5.90
C ILE A 38 -18.22 -3.97 -6.35
N SER A 39 -19.22 -4.58 -5.73
CA SER A 39 -20.63 -4.27 -6.05
C SER A 39 -20.97 -2.82 -5.78
N TYR A 40 -20.52 -2.28 -4.66
CA TYR A 40 -20.74 -0.88 -4.32
C TYR A 40 -20.06 0.06 -5.31
N SER A 41 -18.76 -0.16 -5.57
CA SER A 41 -17.95 0.77 -6.36
C SER A 41 -18.29 0.75 -7.85
N LEU A 42 -18.59 -0.41 -8.43
CA LEU A 42 -18.96 -0.53 -9.83
C LEU A 42 -20.41 -0.13 -10.12
N ASN A 43 -21.27 -0.05 -9.10
CA ASN A 43 -22.66 0.42 -9.24
C ASN A 43 -22.80 1.95 -9.12
N GLN A 44 -21.69 2.68 -8.92
CA GLN A 44 -21.71 4.15 -8.90
C GLN A 44 -21.81 4.73 -10.32
N ASN A 45 -22.29 5.96 -10.43
CA ASN A 45 -22.28 6.69 -11.71
C ASN A 45 -20.86 6.88 -12.25
N SER A 46 -19.90 7.19 -11.38
CA SER A 46 -18.48 7.15 -11.67
C SER A 46 -17.92 5.87 -11.07
N LYS A 47 -17.75 4.85 -11.91
CA LYS A 47 -17.28 3.54 -11.48
C LYS A 47 -15.82 3.60 -11.03
N PHE A 48 -15.52 2.89 -9.96
CA PHE A 48 -14.15 2.78 -9.48
C PHE A 48 -13.87 1.40 -8.86
N ILE A 49 -12.59 1.06 -8.76
CA ILE A 49 -12.09 -0.11 -8.04
C ILE A 49 -11.00 0.39 -7.09
N ASN A 50 -11.07 0.00 -5.81
CA ASN A 50 -10.07 0.41 -4.83
C ASN A 50 -8.70 -0.19 -5.18
N PRO A 51 -7.59 0.58 -5.22
CA PRO A 51 -6.26 0.10 -5.59
C PRO A 51 -5.72 -1.03 -4.69
N LYS A 52 -6.22 -1.20 -3.46
CA LYS A 52 -5.87 -2.36 -2.62
C LYS A 52 -6.15 -3.71 -3.30
N PHE A 53 -7.08 -3.77 -4.26
CA PHE A 53 -7.44 -4.98 -4.97
C PHE A 53 -6.49 -5.36 -6.11
N PHE A 54 -5.55 -4.52 -6.45
CA PHE A 54 -4.48 -4.88 -7.38
C PHE A 54 -3.56 -5.97 -6.86
N TYR A 55 -3.37 -6.04 -5.53
CA TYR A 55 -2.31 -6.82 -4.88
C TYR A 55 -2.75 -8.24 -4.49
N ASP A 56 -3.34 -8.99 -5.46
CA ASP A 56 -3.33 -10.44 -5.41
C ASP A 56 -1.91 -10.97 -5.73
N ARG A 57 -1.70 -12.26 -5.71
CA ARG A 57 -0.38 -12.84 -6.00
C ARG A 57 0.16 -12.40 -7.36
N LYS A 58 -0.65 -12.50 -8.42
CA LYS A 58 -0.25 -12.12 -9.78
C LYS A 58 -0.03 -10.62 -9.92
N GLY A 59 -0.89 -9.81 -9.30
CA GLY A 59 -0.71 -8.36 -9.26
C GLY A 59 0.55 -7.93 -8.55
N SER A 60 0.91 -8.59 -7.45
CA SER A 60 2.16 -8.33 -6.72
C SER A 60 3.39 -8.65 -7.59
N ASP A 61 3.40 -9.78 -8.31
CA ASP A 61 4.47 -10.14 -9.25
C ASP A 61 4.59 -9.13 -10.41
N LEU A 62 3.44 -8.64 -10.91
CA LEU A 62 3.41 -7.60 -11.93
C LEU A 62 3.93 -6.27 -11.40
N PHE A 63 3.57 -5.90 -10.17
CA PHE A 63 4.09 -4.69 -9.54
C PHE A 63 5.59 -4.75 -9.32
N GLU A 64 6.13 -5.88 -8.88
CA GLU A 64 7.59 -6.07 -8.82
C GLU A 64 8.25 -5.86 -10.19
N SER A 65 7.62 -6.38 -11.25
CA SER A 65 8.10 -6.17 -12.62
C SER A 65 8.07 -4.69 -13.00
N ILE A 66 7.01 -3.94 -12.63
CA ILE A 66 6.92 -2.49 -12.83
C ILE A 66 8.07 -1.76 -12.13
N THR A 67 8.40 -2.14 -10.89
CA THR A 67 9.48 -1.48 -10.13
C THR A 67 10.85 -1.57 -10.79
N SER A 68 11.03 -2.52 -11.70
CA SER A 68 12.27 -2.77 -12.45
C SER A 68 12.30 -2.06 -13.80
N LEU A 69 11.19 -1.45 -14.26
CA LEU A 69 11.11 -0.77 -15.55
C LEU A 69 11.95 0.52 -15.58
N PRO A 70 12.59 0.82 -16.72
CA PRO A 70 13.33 2.07 -16.89
C PRO A 70 12.46 3.31 -16.74
N GLU A 71 11.21 3.24 -17.17
CA GLU A 71 10.23 4.33 -17.07
C GLU A 71 9.76 4.56 -15.63
N TYR A 72 9.66 3.51 -14.81
CA TYR A 72 9.18 3.61 -13.44
C TYR A 72 10.26 4.11 -12.49
N TYR A 73 10.53 5.42 -12.53
CA TYR A 73 11.55 6.09 -11.72
C TYR A 73 11.29 6.08 -10.19
N PRO A 74 10.03 5.99 -9.65
CA PRO A 74 9.79 6.19 -8.22
C PRO A 74 10.62 5.25 -7.35
N THR A 75 10.64 3.95 -7.63
CA THR A 75 11.39 2.96 -6.84
C THR A 75 12.88 3.25 -6.81
N ARG A 76 13.53 3.46 -7.97
CA ARG A 76 14.99 3.71 -8.01
C ARG A 76 15.37 5.04 -7.38
N THR A 77 14.50 6.06 -7.49
CA THR A 77 14.73 7.37 -6.88
C THR A 77 14.66 7.26 -5.36
N GLU A 78 13.62 6.62 -4.83
CA GLU A 78 13.46 6.41 -3.38
C GLU A 78 14.61 5.58 -2.81
N ILE A 79 15.03 4.49 -3.49
CA ILE A 79 16.23 3.72 -3.11
C ILE A 79 17.48 4.62 -3.06
N SER A 80 17.63 5.52 -4.03
CA SER A 80 18.76 6.48 -4.05
C SER A 80 18.73 7.43 -2.87
N ILE A 81 17.54 7.93 -2.49
CA ILE A 81 17.33 8.78 -1.32
C ILE A 81 17.64 8.01 -0.03
N LEU A 82 17.09 6.80 0.14
CA LEU A 82 17.31 5.97 1.32
C LEU A 82 18.79 5.61 1.50
N LYS A 83 19.52 5.35 0.40
CA LYS A 83 20.98 5.15 0.45
C LYS A 83 21.74 6.38 0.97
N LYS A 84 21.31 7.59 0.63
CA LYS A 84 21.90 8.83 1.17
C LYS A 84 21.56 9.03 2.64
N LEU A 85 20.34 8.67 3.06
CA LEU A 85 19.92 8.76 4.46
C LEU A 85 20.74 7.88 5.41
N LYS A 86 21.47 6.87 4.92
CA LYS A 86 22.38 6.05 5.75
C LYS A 86 23.39 6.87 6.56
N GLN A 87 23.73 8.09 6.12
CA GLN A 87 24.69 8.96 6.81
C GLN A 87 24.03 9.78 7.92
N ASP A 88 22.83 10.26 7.70
CA ASP A 88 22.15 11.24 8.56
C ASP A 88 21.16 10.57 9.53
N LEU A 89 20.42 9.55 9.04
CA LEU A 89 19.37 8.89 9.82
C LEU A 89 19.83 8.33 11.18
N PRO A 90 21.06 7.76 11.33
CA PRO A 90 21.52 7.26 12.62
C PRO A 90 21.52 8.31 13.73
N SER A 91 21.69 9.60 13.39
CA SER A 91 21.68 10.69 14.38
C SER A 91 20.30 10.97 14.99
N TYR A 92 19.23 10.45 14.39
CA TYR A 92 17.85 10.57 14.86
C TYR A 92 17.35 9.31 15.57
N LEU A 93 18.11 8.21 15.53
CA LEU A 93 17.70 6.91 16.04
C LEU A 93 18.29 6.64 17.43
N ASP A 94 17.51 5.97 18.27
CA ASP A 94 17.95 5.48 19.57
C ASP A 94 18.28 3.98 19.50
N GLU A 95 19.16 3.50 20.38
CA GLU A 95 19.54 2.08 20.48
C GLU A 95 18.36 1.15 20.87
N ASN A 96 17.23 1.71 21.29
CA ASN A 96 16.06 0.96 21.74
C ASN A 96 14.76 1.43 21.06
N MET A 97 14.83 1.70 19.75
CA MET A 97 13.70 2.14 18.93
C MET A 97 13.19 0.98 18.09
N ASN A 98 11.87 0.86 17.91
CA ASN A 98 11.26 -0.07 16.97
C ASN A 98 11.29 0.48 15.55
N LEU A 99 11.40 -0.42 14.58
CA LEU A 99 11.13 -0.13 13.18
C LEU A 99 9.72 -0.60 12.84
N VAL A 100 8.87 0.30 12.39
CA VAL A 100 7.48 0.02 11.99
C VAL A 100 7.34 0.37 10.51
N GLU A 101 6.67 -0.45 9.72
CA GLU A 101 6.47 -0.16 8.30
C GLU A 101 5.03 -0.40 7.88
N LEU A 102 4.44 0.59 7.26
CA LEU A 102 3.09 0.55 6.70
C LEU A 102 3.18 0.15 5.23
N GLY A 103 2.70 -1.06 4.90
CA GLY A 103 2.77 -1.60 3.54
C GLY A 103 4.18 -2.07 3.18
N SER A 104 4.66 -3.15 3.80
CA SER A 104 6.05 -3.62 3.66
C SER A 104 6.39 -4.21 2.29
N GLY A 105 5.40 -4.71 1.55
CA GLY A 105 5.60 -5.33 0.24
C GLY A 105 6.74 -6.34 0.21
N ALA A 106 7.57 -6.30 -0.85
CA ALA A 106 8.73 -7.19 -1.03
C ALA A 106 9.97 -6.81 -0.18
N SER A 107 9.87 -5.82 0.70
CA SER A 107 10.90 -5.42 1.68
C SER A 107 12.26 -4.97 1.09
N VAL A 108 12.36 -4.66 -0.20
CA VAL A 108 13.63 -4.23 -0.83
C VAL A 108 14.13 -2.92 -0.22
N LYS A 109 13.23 -1.98 0.03
CA LYS A 109 13.55 -0.67 0.62
C LYS A 109 13.80 -0.79 2.12
N THR A 110 13.03 -1.65 2.79
CA THR A 110 13.16 -1.97 4.21
C THR A 110 14.58 -2.40 4.58
N ARG A 111 15.24 -3.20 3.72
CA ARG A 111 16.62 -3.67 3.91
C ARG A 111 17.60 -2.52 4.09
N LEU A 112 17.41 -1.40 3.37
CA LEU A 112 18.27 -0.23 3.51
C LEU A 112 18.19 0.42 4.89
N ILE A 113 17.03 0.35 5.52
CA ILE A 113 16.79 0.87 6.87
C ILE A 113 17.23 -0.16 7.92
N LEU A 114 16.91 -1.46 7.71
CA LEU A 114 17.36 -2.54 8.58
C LEU A 114 18.88 -2.60 8.68
N ASP A 115 19.61 -2.34 7.60
CA ASP A 115 21.08 -2.22 7.61
C ASP A 115 21.60 -1.14 8.58
N ILE A 116 20.78 -0.12 8.86
CA ILE A 116 21.12 0.93 9.84
C ILE A 116 20.80 0.43 11.24
N PHE A 117 19.59 -0.08 11.45
CA PHE A 117 19.11 -0.56 12.74
C PHE A 117 19.97 -1.68 13.31
N THR A 118 20.30 -2.69 12.50
CA THR A 118 21.11 -3.84 12.94
C THR A 118 22.55 -3.50 13.30
N LYS A 119 23.05 -2.33 12.87
CA LYS A 119 24.35 -1.80 13.28
C LYS A 119 24.30 -1.01 14.57
N LEU A 120 23.15 -0.40 14.86
CA LEU A 120 22.95 0.44 16.05
C LEU A 120 22.46 -0.38 17.25
N GLN A 121 21.74 -1.47 16.99
CA GLN A 121 21.02 -2.23 18.00
C GLN A 121 21.52 -3.67 18.09
N VAL A 122 21.65 -4.19 19.30
CA VAL A 122 21.98 -5.61 19.56
C VAL A 122 20.81 -6.51 19.15
N LYS A 123 19.57 -6.01 19.26
CA LYS A 123 18.34 -6.67 18.89
C LYS A 123 17.46 -5.65 18.18
N THR A 124 17.09 -5.93 16.94
CA THR A 124 16.21 -5.08 16.14
C THR A 124 14.79 -5.64 16.15
N GLU A 125 13.84 -4.85 16.64
CA GLU A 125 12.41 -5.18 16.58
C GLU A 125 11.78 -4.50 15.37
N TYR A 126 11.18 -5.30 14.48
CA TYR A 126 10.52 -4.84 13.26
C TYR A 126 9.06 -5.24 13.26
N PHE A 127 8.21 -4.26 13.00
CA PHE A 127 6.75 -4.38 12.99
C PHE A 127 6.20 -4.01 11.59
N PRO A 128 6.20 -4.94 10.62
CA PRO A 128 5.48 -4.72 9.37
C PRO A 128 3.97 -4.80 9.61
N ILE A 129 3.24 -3.83 9.07
CA ILE A 129 1.78 -3.75 9.09
C ILE A 129 1.28 -3.80 7.66
N ASP A 130 0.52 -4.82 7.30
CA ASP A 130 -0.02 -5.01 5.97
C ASP A 130 -1.32 -5.82 6.04
N ILE A 131 -2.25 -5.54 5.13
CA ILE A 131 -3.48 -6.34 5.00
C ILE A 131 -3.24 -7.67 4.29
N SER A 132 -2.12 -7.79 3.56
CA SER A 132 -1.76 -8.96 2.74
C SER A 132 -0.97 -9.98 3.53
N GLU A 133 -1.25 -11.26 3.28
CA GLU A 133 -0.46 -12.37 3.83
C GLU A 133 0.94 -12.53 3.20
N ILE A 134 1.26 -11.78 2.14
CA ILE A 134 2.61 -11.68 1.55
C ILE A 134 3.63 -11.24 2.61
N LEU A 135 3.19 -10.48 3.61
CA LEU A 135 3.98 -10.10 4.78
C LEU A 135 4.67 -11.33 5.44
N THR A 136 4.04 -12.52 5.41
CA THR A 136 4.64 -13.72 6.01
C THR A 136 5.86 -14.20 5.23
N GLU A 137 5.76 -14.30 3.90
CA GLU A 137 6.86 -14.74 3.03
C GLU A 137 8.03 -13.77 3.07
N SER A 138 7.76 -12.45 3.01
CA SER A 138 8.79 -11.41 3.08
C SER A 138 9.50 -11.38 4.43
N SER A 139 8.78 -11.60 5.53
CA SER A 139 9.35 -11.67 6.88
C SER A 139 10.30 -12.86 7.04
N GLU A 140 9.92 -14.05 6.57
CA GLU A 140 10.78 -15.23 6.60
C GLU A 140 12.07 -15.02 5.79
N GLN A 141 11.97 -14.30 4.67
CA GLN A 141 13.14 -13.98 3.85
C GLN A 141 14.07 -12.99 4.56
N LEU A 142 13.54 -11.97 5.25
CA LEU A 142 14.36 -11.03 6.03
C LEU A 142 15.12 -11.72 7.17
N LEU A 143 14.50 -12.67 7.86
CA LEU A 143 15.15 -13.39 8.96
C LEU A 143 16.32 -14.28 8.53
N LYS A 144 16.40 -14.68 7.25
CA LYS A 144 17.57 -15.38 6.71
C LYS A 144 18.79 -14.48 6.56
N ASP A 145 18.56 -13.18 6.39
CA ASP A 145 19.61 -12.20 6.09
C ASP A 145 20.04 -11.41 7.33
N TYR A 146 19.24 -11.41 8.40
CA TYR A 146 19.49 -10.59 9.60
C TYR A 146 19.37 -11.41 10.90
N ASP A 147 20.49 -11.81 11.48
CA ASP A 147 20.53 -12.64 12.69
C ASP A 147 19.96 -11.99 13.95
N THR A 148 20.06 -10.65 14.05
CA THR A 148 19.59 -9.89 15.22
C THR A 148 18.15 -9.41 15.10
N LEU A 149 17.49 -9.71 13.97
CA LEU A 149 16.14 -9.26 13.66
C LEU A 149 15.08 -10.12 14.37
N HIS A 150 14.10 -9.45 14.94
CA HIS A 150 12.89 -10.04 15.48
C HIS A 150 11.70 -9.37 14.78
N ILE A 151 10.78 -10.15 14.25
CA ILE A 151 9.64 -9.65 13.50
C ILE A 151 8.33 -9.96 14.22
N THR A 152 7.54 -8.92 14.42
CA THR A 152 6.17 -9.02 14.88
C THR A 152 5.27 -8.45 13.78
N GLY A 153 4.80 -9.31 12.88
CA GLY A 153 3.93 -8.89 11.79
C GLY A 153 2.50 -8.66 12.26
N ILE A 154 1.88 -7.59 11.77
CA ILE A 154 0.50 -7.24 12.09
C ILE A 154 -0.29 -7.26 10.79
N ILE A 155 -1.19 -8.22 10.65
CA ILE A 155 -2.04 -8.38 9.46
C ILE A 155 -3.35 -7.67 9.73
N ASP A 156 -3.37 -6.37 9.43
CA ASP A 156 -4.50 -5.46 9.66
C ASP A 156 -4.36 -4.21 8.79
N THR A 157 -5.33 -3.31 8.86
CA THR A 157 -5.22 -1.95 8.32
C THR A 157 -4.09 -1.19 9.02
N TYR A 158 -3.57 -0.14 8.38
CA TYR A 158 -2.51 0.67 8.97
C TYR A 158 -2.91 1.25 10.33
N GLU A 159 -4.14 1.76 10.41
CA GLU A 159 -4.69 2.34 11.63
C GLU A 159 -4.87 1.30 12.75
N GLY A 160 -5.41 0.13 12.39
CA GLY A 160 -5.61 -0.96 13.36
C GLY A 160 -4.28 -1.46 13.91
N GLY A 161 -3.31 -1.66 13.01
CA GLY A 161 -1.96 -2.11 13.39
C GLY A 161 -1.21 -1.11 14.28
N LEU A 162 -1.34 0.19 14.02
CA LEU A 162 -0.74 1.23 14.86
C LEU A 162 -1.45 1.34 16.24
N GLU A 163 -2.77 1.21 16.29
CA GLU A 163 -3.52 1.15 17.55
C GLU A 163 -3.09 -0.07 18.38
N PHE A 164 -2.89 -1.23 17.74
CA PHE A 164 -2.35 -2.42 18.39
C PHE A 164 -0.96 -2.17 18.95
N LEU A 165 -0.05 -1.63 18.13
CA LEU A 165 1.34 -1.38 18.52
C LEU A 165 1.43 -0.47 19.76
N LYS A 166 0.60 0.56 19.85
CA LYS A 166 0.53 1.48 20.99
C LYS A 166 0.21 0.77 22.31
N THR A 167 -0.52 -0.35 22.26
CA THR A 167 -0.84 -1.16 23.45
C THR A 167 0.14 -2.29 23.69
N TYR A 168 0.89 -2.68 22.65
CA TYR A 168 1.79 -3.83 22.67
C TYR A 168 3.19 -3.47 23.22
N ASP A 169 3.72 -2.32 22.86
CA ASP A 169 5.06 -1.86 23.23
C ASP A 169 5.06 -0.34 23.49
N ASN A 170 5.82 0.11 24.47
CA ASN A 170 5.96 1.52 24.85
C ASN A 170 7.30 2.13 24.37
N LYS A 171 8.02 1.45 23.48
CA LYS A 171 9.25 1.98 22.90
C LYS A 171 8.94 3.07 21.89
N LYS A 172 9.95 3.90 21.61
CA LYS A 172 9.91 4.82 20.48
C LYS A 172 9.85 4.07 19.15
N ASN A 173 9.21 4.64 18.17
CA ASN A 173 9.04 4.06 16.86
C ASN A 173 9.64 4.95 15.77
N LEU A 174 10.34 4.36 14.80
CA LEU A 174 10.45 4.93 13.47
C LEU A 174 9.39 4.27 12.59
N ILE A 175 8.40 5.03 12.19
CA ILE A 175 7.30 4.58 11.33
C ILE A 175 7.62 4.95 9.89
N LEU A 176 7.66 3.96 8.99
CA LEU A 176 7.91 4.13 7.57
C LEU A 176 6.59 4.06 6.78
N PHE A 177 6.40 4.98 5.85
CA PHE A 177 5.39 4.89 4.81
C PHE A 177 6.01 5.28 3.48
N LEU A 178 6.51 4.27 2.78
CA LEU A 178 7.34 4.41 1.57
C LEU A 178 6.56 4.07 0.30
N GLY A 179 7.21 4.19 -0.85
CA GLY A 179 6.63 3.80 -2.14
C GLY A 179 5.79 4.89 -2.80
N SER A 180 5.74 6.08 -2.26
CA SER A 180 4.81 7.12 -2.69
C SER A 180 3.32 6.72 -2.55
N SER A 181 3.03 5.71 -1.73
CA SER A 181 1.68 5.17 -1.51
C SER A 181 0.71 6.22 -0.95
N PHE A 182 1.25 7.24 -0.27
CA PHE A 182 0.44 8.38 0.19
C PHE A 182 -0.23 9.14 -0.98
N GLY A 183 0.36 9.11 -2.16
CA GLY A 183 -0.21 9.69 -3.36
C GLY A 183 -1.52 9.04 -3.84
N ASN A 184 -1.84 7.84 -3.35
CA ASN A 184 -3.06 7.14 -3.73
C ASN A 184 -4.31 7.63 -2.96
N PHE A 185 -4.12 8.39 -1.89
CA PHE A 185 -5.22 9.02 -1.17
C PHE A 185 -5.72 10.29 -1.89
N THR A 186 -7.03 10.54 -1.79
CA THR A 186 -7.55 11.89 -2.05
C THR A 186 -6.99 12.87 -1.01
N PRO A 187 -6.96 14.20 -1.27
CA PRO A 187 -6.47 15.17 -0.28
C PRO A 187 -7.16 15.06 1.09
N ASP A 188 -8.48 14.82 1.10
CA ASP A 188 -9.26 14.69 2.34
C ASP A 188 -8.93 13.38 3.06
N ASP A 189 -8.86 12.24 2.34
CA ASP A 189 -8.48 10.95 2.92
C ASP A 189 -7.04 10.96 3.43
N GLY A 190 -6.12 11.59 2.67
CA GLY A 190 -4.73 11.74 3.07
C GLY A 190 -4.58 12.56 4.36
N LYS A 191 -5.37 13.63 4.50
CA LYS A 191 -5.42 14.41 5.73
C LYS A 191 -5.91 13.57 6.90
N LEU A 192 -7.03 12.86 6.73
CA LEU A 192 -7.58 11.97 7.76
C LEU A 192 -6.58 10.87 8.15
N PHE A 193 -5.89 10.29 7.17
CA PHE A 193 -4.84 9.31 7.41
C PHE A 193 -3.72 9.88 8.27
N LEU A 194 -3.17 11.07 7.92
CA LEU A 194 -2.10 11.71 8.70
C LEU A 194 -2.57 12.08 10.11
N GLU A 195 -3.78 12.61 10.27
CA GLU A 195 -4.37 12.89 11.58
C GLU A 195 -4.47 11.61 12.43
N LYS A 196 -4.84 10.50 11.80
CA LYS A 196 -4.92 9.21 12.49
C LYS A 196 -3.54 8.70 12.89
N ILE A 197 -2.55 8.69 11.96
CA ILE A 197 -1.16 8.35 12.27
C ILE A 197 -0.66 9.19 13.45
N PHE A 198 -0.80 10.51 13.36
CA PHE A 198 -0.35 11.41 14.41
C PHE A 198 -1.02 11.13 15.77
N SER A 199 -2.30 10.76 15.79
CA SER A 199 -3.01 10.41 17.03
C SER A 199 -2.53 9.11 17.68
N THR A 200 -1.90 8.23 16.90
CA THR A 200 -1.34 6.95 17.39
C THR A 200 0.12 7.07 17.81
N MET A 201 0.85 8.08 17.33
CA MET A 201 2.25 8.31 17.65
C MET A 201 2.44 8.84 19.07
N ASN A 202 3.54 8.45 19.71
CA ASN A 202 4.04 9.09 20.91
C ASN A 202 4.86 10.34 20.56
N SER A 203 5.13 11.21 21.56
CA SER A 203 5.84 12.49 21.34
C SER A 203 7.23 12.35 20.73
N ASP A 204 7.86 11.20 20.93
CA ASP A 204 9.24 10.93 20.51
C ASP A 204 9.33 9.98 19.30
N ASP A 205 8.17 9.55 18.75
CA ASP A 205 8.13 8.75 17.54
C ASP A 205 8.51 9.59 16.31
N LEU A 206 9.10 8.93 15.32
CA LEU A 206 9.46 9.53 14.04
C LEU A 206 8.61 8.94 12.93
N PHE A 207 8.23 9.77 11.96
CA PHE A 207 7.51 9.35 10.77
C PHE A 207 8.31 9.68 9.51
N LEU A 208 8.69 8.67 8.74
CA LEU A 208 9.38 8.81 7.47
C LEU A 208 8.43 8.46 6.33
N ILE A 209 8.06 9.45 5.55
CA ILE A 209 7.13 9.30 4.42
C ILE A 209 7.85 9.53 3.09
N GLY A 210 7.59 8.65 2.10
CA GLY A 210 8.03 8.82 0.71
C GLY A 210 6.97 9.53 -0.12
N LEU A 211 7.32 10.69 -0.68
CA LEU A 211 6.43 11.49 -1.51
C LEU A 211 7.05 11.72 -2.89
N ASP A 212 6.25 11.53 -3.94
CA ASP A 212 6.69 11.85 -5.30
C ASP A 212 6.38 13.31 -5.66
N LEU A 213 7.32 13.93 -6.38
CA LEU A 213 7.24 15.34 -6.71
C LEU A 213 6.69 15.57 -8.13
N VAL A 214 6.03 16.70 -8.33
CA VAL A 214 5.69 17.23 -9.67
C VAL A 214 6.95 17.33 -10.52
N LYS A 215 6.89 16.87 -11.74
CA LYS A 215 7.96 16.91 -12.76
C LYS A 215 7.37 16.96 -14.17
N ASP A 216 8.21 16.83 -15.18
CA ASP A 216 7.76 16.82 -16.58
C ASP A 216 6.66 15.78 -16.82
N LYS A 217 5.61 16.17 -17.52
CA LYS A 217 4.41 15.37 -17.80
C LYS A 217 4.76 14.05 -18.48
N ASN A 218 5.67 14.07 -19.47
CA ASN A 218 6.02 12.85 -20.21
C ASN A 218 6.72 11.83 -19.30
N ILE A 219 7.52 12.31 -18.34
CA ILE A 219 8.18 11.42 -17.34
C ILE A 219 7.11 10.80 -16.45
N LEU A 220 6.12 11.60 -16.00
CA LEU A 220 5.04 11.12 -15.15
C LEU A 220 4.16 10.10 -15.88
N GLU A 221 3.71 10.41 -17.09
CA GLU A 221 2.84 9.53 -17.86
C GLU A 221 3.56 8.22 -18.25
N SER A 222 4.81 8.29 -18.74
CA SER A 222 5.57 7.10 -19.08
C SER A 222 5.81 6.14 -17.91
N ALA A 223 5.85 6.64 -16.68
CA ALA A 223 6.01 5.79 -15.50
C ALA A 223 4.76 4.95 -15.20
N TYR A 224 3.58 5.37 -15.67
CA TYR A 224 2.30 4.69 -15.45
C TYR A 224 1.68 4.15 -16.73
N ASP A 225 2.36 4.32 -17.87
CA ASP A 225 1.99 3.75 -19.18
C ASP A 225 3.28 3.39 -19.93
N ASP A 226 3.93 2.32 -19.47
CA ASP A 226 5.24 1.89 -19.94
C ASP A 226 5.17 1.25 -21.33
N SER A 227 6.25 1.39 -22.07
CA SER A 227 6.38 0.91 -23.46
C SER A 227 6.26 -0.61 -23.62
N GLN A 228 6.45 -1.39 -22.54
CA GLN A 228 6.34 -2.85 -22.54
C GLN A 228 4.94 -3.34 -22.13
N GLY A 229 4.05 -2.43 -21.71
CA GLY A 229 2.68 -2.72 -21.30
C GLY A 229 2.57 -3.55 -20.02
N VAL A 230 3.57 -3.48 -19.14
CA VAL A 230 3.53 -4.19 -17.85
C VAL A 230 2.52 -3.54 -16.92
N THR A 231 2.48 -2.19 -16.87
CA THR A 231 1.49 -1.45 -16.10
C THR A 231 0.07 -1.68 -16.60
N ALA A 232 -0.11 -1.78 -17.93
CA ALA A 232 -1.40 -2.15 -18.52
C ALA A 232 -1.86 -3.54 -18.05
N LYS A 233 -0.97 -4.54 -18.03
CA LYS A 233 -1.28 -5.89 -17.52
C LYS A 233 -1.61 -5.87 -16.03
N PHE A 234 -0.91 -5.07 -15.24
CA PHE A 234 -1.18 -4.89 -13.81
C PHE A 234 -2.58 -4.31 -13.60
N ASN A 235 -2.94 -3.25 -14.31
CA ASN A 235 -4.24 -2.62 -14.20
C ASN A 235 -5.38 -3.56 -14.64
N LEU A 236 -5.23 -4.25 -15.77
CA LEU A 236 -6.22 -5.22 -16.27
C LEU A 236 -6.36 -6.45 -15.35
N ASN A 237 -5.33 -6.79 -14.59
CA ASN A 237 -5.38 -7.95 -13.70
C ASN A 237 -6.51 -7.88 -12.68
N VAL A 238 -6.93 -6.68 -12.25
CA VAL A 238 -8.03 -6.55 -11.29
C VAL A 238 -9.36 -7.07 -11.87
N LEU A 239 -9.61 -6.93 -13.19
CA LEU A 239 -10.79 -7.52 -13.84
C LEU A 239 -10.68 -9.06 -13.90
N SER A 240 -9.48 -9.59 -14.18
CA SER A 240 -9.22 -11.04 -14.11
C SER A 240 -9.54 -11.57 -12.71
N ARG A 241 -9.08 -10.89 -11.67
CA ARG A 241 -9.37 -11.23 -10.28
C ARG A 241 -10.87 -11.22 -9.97
N ILE A 242 -11.59 -10.20 -10.45
CA ILE A 242 -13.04 -10.12 -10.27
C ILE A 242 -13.74 -11.29 -10.99
N ASN A 243 -13.29 -11.66 -12.20
CA ASN A 243 -13.80 -12.83 -12.90
C ASN A 243 -13.60 -14.11 -12.08
N ASP A 244 -12.37 -14.32 -11.60
CA ASP A 244 -11.99 -15.55 -10.90
C ASP A 244 -12.65 -15.68 -9.52
N GLU A 245 -12.68 -14.60 -8.74
CA GLU A 245 -13.16 -14.64 -7.36
C GLU A 245 -14.69 -14.43 -7.24
N LEU A 246 -15.30 -13.67 -8.17
CA LEU A 246 -16.71 -13.28 -8.10
C LEU A 246 -17.59 -13.89 -9.19
N ASP A 247 -17.06 -14.85 -9.99
CA ASP A 247 -17.73 -15.45 -11.13
C ASP A 247 -18.31 -14.39 -12.08
N ALA A 248 -17.45 -13.42 -12.47
CA ALA A 248 -17.81 -12.38 -13.42
C ALA A 248 -17.39 -12.75 -14.85
N ASP A 249 -17.93 -12.02 -15.83
CA ASP A 249 -17.73 -12.26 -17.27
C ASP A 249 -17.09 -11.05 -17.98
N PHE A 250 -16.21 -10.31 -17.32
CA PHE A 250 -15.42 -9.27 -17.98
C PHE A 250 -14.60 -9.88 -19.12
N ASP A 251 -14.85 -9.45 -20.36
CA ASP A 251 -13.97 -9.74 -21.48
C ASP A 251 -12.80 -8.74 -21.48
N LEU A 252 -11.60 -9.21 -21.10
CA LEU A 252 -10.44 -8.35 -20.93
C LEU A 252 -9.98 -7.69 -22.25
N ASP A 253 -10.26 -8.32 -23.39
CA ASP A 253 -9.92 -7.77 -24.72
C ASP A 253 -10.80 -6.55 -25.08
N ASN A 254 -11.94 -6.38 -24.39
CA ASN A 254 -12.82 -5.25 -24.51
C ASN A 254 -12.50 -4.11 -23.51
N PHE A 255 -11.40 -4.21 -22.77
CA PHE A 255 -10.91 -3.14 -21.89
C PHE A 255 -9.46 -2.80 -22.19
N SER A 256 -9.12 -1.54 -22.07
CA SER A 256 -7.73 -1.07 -22.18
C SER A 256 -7.31 -0.27 -20.95
N HIS A 257 -6.03 -0.35 -20.62
CA HIS A 257 -5.40 0.57 -19.69
C HIS A 257 -5.43 1.99 -20.26
N HIS A 258 -5.71 2.96 -19.41
CA HIS A 258 -5.70 4.39 -19.74
C HIS A 258 -5.15 5.18 -18.56
N SER A 259 -4.00 5.81 -18.75
CA SER A 259 -3.33 6.63 -17.73
C SER A 259 -3.08 8.01 -18.27
N ILE A 260 -3.38 9.04 -17.47
CA ILE A 260 -3.13 10.45 -17.80
C ILE A 260 -2.57 11.18 -16.59
N TYR A 261 -1.77 12.21 -16.82
CA TYR A 261 -1.43 13.18 -15.79
C TYR A 261 -2.39 14.36 -15.83
N ASN A 262 -3.20 14.47 -14.79
CA ASN A 262 -4.09 15.61 -14.58
C ASN A 262 -3.28 16.75 -13.94
N GLU A 263 -2.94 17.77 -14.75
CA GLU A 263 -2.10 18.90 -14.33
C GLU A 263 -2.80 19.80 -13.30
N SER A 264 -4.13 19.91 -13.36
CA SER A 264 -4.90 20.76 -12.43
C SER A 264 -4.92 20.16 -11.04
N ASP A 265 -5.05 18.85 -10.94
CA ASP A 265 -5.11 18.10 -9.67
C ASP A 265 -3.74 17.54 -9.27
N GLN A 266 -2.71 17.73 -10.11
CA GLN A 266 -1.33 17.28 -9.88
C GLN A 266 -1.24 15.79 -9.57
N ARG A 267 -1.93 14.96 -10.33
CA ARG A 267 -1.96 13.52 -10.11
C ARG A 267 -1.99 12.72 -11.40
N ILE A 268 -1.45 11.52 -11.36
CA ILE A 268 -1.76 10.49 -12.34
C ILE A 268 -3.15 9.92 -11.99
N GLU A 269 -3.94 9.68 -13.03
CA GLU A 269 -5.21 8.99 -12.97
C GLU A 269 -5.13 7.72 -13.81
N MET A 270 -5.13 6.56 -13.17
CA MET A 270 -5.21 5.27 -13.84
C MET A 270 -6.66 4.83 -13.95
N ASN A 271 -7.02 4.37 -15.14
CA ASN A 271 -8.36 3.91 -15.44
C ASN A 271 -8.31 2.64 -16.31
N LEU A 272 -9.40 1.89 -16.30
CA LEU A 272 -9.72 0.89 -17.31
C LEU A 272 -10.83 1.46 -18.19
N LYS A 273 -10.58 1.49 -19.50
CA LYS A 273 -11.50 2.05 -20.50
C LYS A 273 -12.20 0.93 -21.26
N SER A 274 -13.53 0.93 -21.28
CA SER A 274 -14.30 0.03 -22.12
C SER A 274 -14.15 0.42 -23.59
N LEU A 275 -13.77 -0.52 -24.43
CA LEU A 275 -13.53 -0.31 -25.86
C LEU A 275 -14.82 -0.41 -26.69
N VAL A 276 -15.86 -0.98 -26.11
CA VAL A 276 -17.17 -1.21 -26.78
C VAL A 276 -18.29 -0.96 -25.77
N SER A 277 -19.51 -0.76 -26.29
CA SER A 277 -20.71 -0.83 -25.45
C SER A 277 -21.02 -2.28 -25.14
N GLN A 278 -21.06 -2.64 -23.84
CA GLN A 278 -21.19 -4.02 -23.38
C GLN A 278 -21.91 -4.12 -22.03
N SER A 279 -22.36 -5.32 -21.72
CA SER A 279 -22.91 -5.66 -20.42
C SER A 279 -22.02 -6.70 -19.75
N VAL A 280 -21.81 -6.57 -18.43
CA VAL A 280 -21.02 -7.50 -17.62
C VAL A 280 -21.86 -7.96 -16.45
N ILE A 281 -21.80 -9.24 -16.15
CA ILE A 281 -22.49 -9.85 -15.01
C ILE A 281 -21.45 -10.27 -13.98
N ILE A 282 -21.69 -9.94 -12.70
CA ILE A 282 -20.92 -10.43 -11.56
C ILE A 282 -21.84 -11.35 -10.76
N ALA A 283 -21.76 -12.65 -11.01
CA ALA A 283 -22.76 -13.62 -10.56
C ALA A 283 -22.83 -13.71 -9.03
N LYS A 284 -21.70 -13.75 -8.32
CA LYS A 284 -21.69 -13.83 -6.84
C LYS A 284 -22.27 -12.59 -6.16
N SER A 285 -22.36 -11.49 -6.85
CA SER A 285 -22.94 -10.24 -6.34
C SER A 285 -24.35 -9.96 -6.87
N ASN A 286 -24.91 -10.81 -7.75
CA ASN A 286 -26.15 -10.58 -8.48
C ASN A 286 -26.20 -9.18 -9.14
N LEU A 287 -25.07 -8.73 -9.68
CA LEU A 287 -24.91 -7.40 -10.25
C LEU A 287 -24.78 -7.51 -11.78
N SER A 288 -25.58 -6.72 -12.50
CA SER A 288 -25.46 -6.53 -13.95
C SER A 288 -25.06 -5.09 -14.22
N LEU A 289 -23.96 -4.90 -14.92
CA LEU A 289 -23.38 -3.61 -15.25
C LEU A 289 -23.51 -3.36 -16.75
N ASN A 290 -23.77 -2.13 -17.11
CA ASN A 290 -23.67 -1.68 -18.51
C ASN A 290 -22.51 -0.69 -18.62
N PHE A 291 -21.75 -0.83 -19.67
CA PHE A 291 -20.68 0.08 -20.06
C PHE A 291 -21.00 0.66 -21.43
N ASN A 292 -20.84 1.96 -21.57
CA ASN A 292 -20.78 2.60 -22.87
C ASN A 292 -19.37 2.45 -23.45
N GLU A 293 -19.24 2.53 -24.77
CA GLU A 293 -17.92 2.69 -25.39
C GLU A 293 -17.22 3.95 -24.83
N ASN A 294 -15.93 3.81 -24.49
CA ASN A 294 -15.09 4.82 -23.84
C ASN A 294 -15.44 5.15 -22.37
N GLU A 295 -16.36 4.42 -21.73
CA GLU A 295 -16.61 4.58 -20.30
C GLU A 295 -15.40 4.11 -19.48
N LEU A 296 -15.10 4.84 -18.41
CA LEU A 296 -13.94 4.60 -17.55
C LEU A 296 -14.35 3.95 -16.22
N ILE A 297 -13.53 3.01 -15.76
CA ILE A 297 -13.48 2.56 -14.38
C ILE A 297 -12.21 3.15 -13.79
N HIS A 298 -12.33 4.04 -12.80
CA HIS A 298 -11.18 4.57 -12.09
C HIS A 298 -10.54 3.48 -11.22
N THR A 299 -9.21 3.35 -11.27
CA THR A 299 -8.50 2.30 -10.54
C THR A 299 -7.45 2.84 -9.56
N GLU A 300 -6.78 3.95 -9.86
CA GLU A 300 -5.78 4.53 -8.95
C GLU A 300 -5.56 6.01 -9.21
N TYR A 301 -5.43 6.79 -8.15
CA TYR A 301 -4.77 8.08 -8.15
C TYR A 301 -3.31 7.94 -7.72
N SER A 302 -2.44 8.81 -8.25
CA SER A 302 -1.09 8.99 -7.73
C SER A 302 -0.73 10.47 -7.73
N HIS A 303 -1.01 11.13 -6.61
CA HIS A 303 -0.75 12.57 -6.43
C HIS A 303 0.75 12.85 -6.41
N LYS A 304 1.10 14.00 -6.97
CA LYS A 304 2.46 14.54 -7.02
C LYS A 304 2.48 15.86 -6.29
N TYR A 305 3.54 16.11 -5.55
CA TYR A 305 3.59 17.23 -4.62
C TYR A 305 4.64 18.26 -5.06
N HIS A 306 4.39 19.53 -4.82
CA HIS A 306 5.44 20.54 -4.83
C HIS A 306 6.12 20.57 -3.46
N VAL A 307 7.41 20.87 -3.41
CA VAL A 307 8.18 20.99 -2.15
C VAL A 307 7.54 22.00 -1.18
N SER A 308 6.88 23.03 -1.71
CA SER A 308 6.16 24.03 -0.91
C SER A 308 4.91 23.50 -0.19
N GLN A 309 4.36 22.34 -0.66
CA GLN A 309 3.18 21.70 -0.06
C GLN A 309 3.55 20.73 1.07
N ILE A 310 4.84 20.35 1.16
CA ILE A 310 5.35 19.36 2.12
C ILE A 310 5.79 20.00 3.46
N LYS A 311 5.63 21.31 3.60
CA LYS A 311 6.10 22.08 4.78
C LYS A 311 5.06 22.12 5.88
#